data_7637cac0209279f44fd760f238d91b9b
#
_entry.id   7637cac0209279f44fd760f238d91b9b
#
_cell.length_a   1.000
_cell.length_b   1.000
_cell.length_c   1.000
_cell.angle_alpha   90.00
_cell.angle_beta   90.00
_cell.angle_gamma   90.00
#
_symmetry.space_group_name_H-M   'P 1'
#
loop_
_entity.id
_entity.type
_entity.pdbx_description
1 polymer ?
#
loop_
_entity_poly.entity_id
_entity_poly.type
_entity_poly.pdbx_seq_one_letter_code
_entity_poly.pdbx_strand_id
1 'polypeptide(L)'
;MRLVLLAVAGLASVCSSADAATARSRFTQDPYPSTYRAIAAGPVLIRHATVLTGTGERVEDGDVLLQDGKVVAVGRSLEAPADATVIDATGRWVTPGLIDVHSHLGVYSSPGVNAHSDGNEATAPVTANVWAEHSVWPQDPGFHTALAGGVTSLQVLPGSANLVGGRGVTLKNVPATTYQGMKFPGAPWGLKM
;
A
#
# COMPACT_ATOMS: atom_id res chain seq x y z
N MET A 1 29.30 36.77 -71.97
CA MET A 1 29.52 36.44 -70.56
C MET A 1 28.21 35.90 -70.01
N ARG A 2 28.06 34.57 -69.92
CA ARG A 2 26.82 33.89 -69.47
C ARG A 2 27.00 33.44 -68.04
N LEU A 3 26.15 33.98 -67.21
CA LEU A 3 26.10 33.64 -65.80
C LEU A 3 25.31 32.33 -65.63
N VAL A 4 25.95 31.29 -65.05
CA VAL A 4 25.30 30.01 -64.73
C VAL A 4 24.94 30.08 -63.27
N LEU A 5 23.62 30.08 -62.94
CA LEU A 5 23.11 29.93 -61.59
C LEU A 5 23.06 28.42 -61.23
N LEU A 6 23.85 28.00 -60.26
CA LEU A 6 23.71 26.69 -59.63
C LEU A 6 22.62 26.78 -58.54
N ALA A 7 21.54 26.05 -58.74
CA ALA A 7 20.54 25.81 -57.69
C ALA A 7 20.97 24.62 -56.83
N VAL A 8 21.23 24.88 -55.53
CA VAL A 8 21.50 23.85 -54.55
C VAL A 8 20.15 23.42 -53.97
N ALA A 9 19.71 22.22 -54.31
CA ALA A 9 18.53 21.59 -53.72
C ALA A 9 18.92 21.00 -52.34
N GLY A 10 18.47 21.64 -51.27
CA GLY A 10 18.60 21.10 -49.90
C GLY A 10 17.63 19.96 -49.68
N LEU A 11 18.12 18.75 -49.49
CA LEU A 11 17.33 17.63 -48.99
C LEU A 11 17.02 17.88 -47.49
N ALA A 12 15.77 18.28 -47.22
CA ALA A 12 15.25 18.27 -45.84
C ALA A 12 14.97 16.82 -45.45
N SER A 13 15.83 16.27 -44.58
CA SER A 13 15.61 14.96 -43.96
C SER A 13 14.48 15.11 -42.95
N VAL A 14 13.29 14.64 -43.29
CA VAL A 14 12.17 14.52 -42.33
C VAL A 14 12.47 13.36 -41.44
N CYS A 15 13.04 13.63 -40.23
CA CYS A 15 13.04 12.67 -39.16
C CYS A 15 11.58 12.42 -38.71
N SER A 16 10.99 11.36 -39.25
CA SER A 16 9.75 10.82 -38.72
C SER A 16 10.04 10.33 -37.30
N SER A 17 9.60 11.09 -36.30
CA SER A 17 9.49 10.60 -34.95
C SER A 17 8.46 9.49 -34.97
N ALA A 18 8.94 8.23 -35.02
CA ALA A 18 8.10 7.10 -34.76
C ALA A 18 7.63 7.26 -33.29
N ASP A 19 6.36 7.61 -33.10
CA ASP A 19 5.67 7.46 -31.83
C ASP A 19 5.91 6.02 -31.38
N ALA A 20 6.74 5.87 -30.35
CA ALA A 20 6.85 4.64 -29.62
C ALA A 20 5.49 4.45 -28.93
N ALA A 21 4.53 3.91 -29.67
CA ALA A 21 3.31 3.39 -29.11
C ALA A 21 3.75 2.41 -28.02
N THR A 22 3.60 2.83 -26.77
CA THR A 22 3.83 2.00 -25.59
C THR A 22 3.07 0.71 -25.83
N ALA A 23 3.78 -0.35 -26.15
CA ALA A 23 3.19 -1.67 -26.33
C ALA A 23 2.49 -1.99 -25.00
N ARG A 24 1.17 -1.87 -24.98
CA ARG A 24 0.36 -2.25 -23.84
C ARG A 24 0.68 -3.71 -23.57
N SER A 25 1.24 -3.97 -22.40
CA SER A 25 1.49 -5.34 -21.96
C SER A 25 0.22 -6.15 -22.18
N ARG A 26 0.33 -7.31 -22.86
CA ARG A 26 -0.78 -8.24 -23.06
C ARG A 26 -1.25 -8.86 -21.75
N PHE A 27 -0.49 -8.63 -20.68
CA PHE A 27 -0.75 -9.17 -19.36
C PHE A 27 -1.20 -8.06 -18.43
N THR A 28 -2.30 -8.27 -17.74
CA THR A 28 -2.75 -7.41 -16.66
C THR A 28 -1.72 -7.51 -15.53
N GLN A 29 -1.14 -6.38 -15.11
CA GLN A 29 -0.14 -6.35 -14.02
C GLN A 29 -0.74 -6.84 -12.69
N ASP A 30 -2.03 -6.57 -12.47
CA ASP A 30 -2.79 -7.03 -11.32
C ASP A 30 -4.11 -7.66 -11.79
N PRO A 31 -4.11 -8.98 -12.09
CA PRO A 31 -5.31 -9.69 -12.54
C PRO A 31 -6.35 -9.88 -11.40
N TYR A 32 -5.95 -9.65 -10.15
CA TYR A 32 -6.79 -9.78 -8.96
C TYR A 32 -6.88 -8.44 -8.23
N PRO A 33 -7.63 -7.47 -8.77
CA PRO A 33 -7.68 -6.12 -8.23
C PRO A 33 -8.28 -6.07 -6.83
N SER A 34 -7.94 -5.00 -6.10
CA SER A 34 -8.52 -4.72 -4.79
C SER A 34 -10.04 -4.58 -4.89
N THR A 35 -10.75 -5.22 -3.96
CA THR A 35 -12.18 -5.01 -3.70
C THR A 35 -12.41 -4.22 -2.42
N TYR A 36 -11.33 -3.69 -1.81
CA TYR A 36 -11.43 -2.89 -0.59
C TYR A 36 -12.44 -1.76 -0.74
N ARG A 37 -13.25 -1.60 0.28
CA ARG A 37 -14.13 -0.44 0.47
C ARG A 37 -13.92 0.07 1.89
N ALA A 38 -13.73 1.38 2.03
CA ALA A 38 -13.70 2.00 3.34
C ALA A 38 -15.03 1.75 4.06
N ILE A 39 -14.95 1.39 5.34
CA ILE A 39 -16.14 1.27 6.18
C ILE A 39 -16.66 2.69 6.40
N ALA A 40 -17.94 2.90 6.11
CA ALA A 40 -18.57 4.17 6.39
C ALA A 40 -18.57 4.41 7.91
N ALA A 41 -18.05 5.54 8.33
CA ALA A 41 -18.00 5.97 9.72
C ALA A 41 -18.37 7.46 9.78
N GLY A 42 -19.08 7.83 10.84
CA GLY A 42 -19.30 9.25 11.15
C GLY A 42 -17.99 9.97 11.49
N PRO A 43 -18.03 11.31 11.62
CA PRO A 43 -16.88 12.07 12.05
C PRO A 43 -16.38 11.63 13.44
N VAL A 44 -15.08 11.64 13.62
CA VAL A 44 -14.42 11.37 14.91
C VAL A 44 -13.47 12.51 15.23
N LEU A 45 -13.63 13.11 16.40
CA LEU A 45 -12.68 14.10 16.92
C LEU A 45 -11.93 13.50 18.11
N ILE A 46 -10.62 13.30 17.95
CA ILE A 46 -9.71 12.92 19.03
C ILE A 46 -9.16 14.19 19.64
N ARG A 47 -9.27 14.38 20.96
CA ARG A 47 -8.87 15.58 21.69
C ARG A 47 -7.76 15.35 22.69
N HIS A 48 -7.03 16.41 22.97
CA HIS A 48 -6.05 16.49 24.06
C HIS A 48 -4.91 15.48 23.99
N ALA A 49 -4.55 15.05 22.76
CA ALA A 49 -3.47 14.11 22.55
C ALA A 49 -2.11 14.81 22.37
N THR A 50 -1.01 14.07 22.60
CA THR A 50 0.26 14.42 21.96
C THR A 50 0.24 13.84 20.55
N VAL A 51 0.14 14.69 19.52
CA VAL A 51 0.03 14.26 18.12
C VAL A 51 1.40 14.32 17.44
N LEU A 52 1.83 13.22 16.83
CA LEU A 52 2.96 13.18 15.90
C LEU A 52 2.41 13.12 14.48
N THR A 53 2.67 14.13 13.67
CA THR A 53 2.07 14.24 12.32
C THR A 53 2.70 13.32 11.28
N GLY A 54 3.87 12.74 11.59
CA GLY A 54 4.67 11.96 10.63
C GLY A 54 5.50 12.82 9.68
N THR A 55 5.38 14.15 9.75
CA THR A 55 6.19 15.11 8.98
C THR A 55 7.30 15.75 9.81
N GLY A 56 7.51 15.27 11.04
CA GLY A 56 8.49 15.78 11.99
C GLY A 56 7.89 16.77 13.00
N GLU A 57 6.63 17.14 12.86
CA GLU A 57 5.93 18.02 13.77
C GLU A 57 5.31 17.25 14.94
N ARG A 58 5.36 17.86 16.13
CA ARG A 58 4.71 17.38 17.36
C ARG A 58 3.78 18.46 17.88
N VAL A 59 2.52 18.11 18.09
CA VAL A 59 1.49 19.00 18.63
C VAL A 59 1.09 18.51 20.02
N GLU A 60 1.44 19.28 21.05
CA GLU A 60 0.99 19.03 22.41
C GLU A 60 -0.43 19.55 22.62
N ASP A 61 -1.23 18.82 23.40
CA ASP A 61 -2.65 19.11 23.61
C ASP A 61 -3.37 19.31 22.26
N GLY A 62 -3.06 18.38 21.34
CA GLY A 62 -3.52 18.43 19.97
C GLY A 62 -4.80 17.66 19.76
N ASP A 63 -5.57 18.12 18.78
CA ASP A 63 -6.78 17.48 18.29
C ASP A 63 -6.56 16.92 16.89
N VAL A 64 -7.25 15.81 16.58
CA VAL A 64 -7.28 15.22 15.22
C VAL A 64 -8.73 14.99 14.82
N LEU A 65 -9.15 15.61 13.73
CA LEU A 65 -10.46 15.40 13.13
C LEU A 65 -10.37 14.41 11.98
N LEU A 66 -11.13 13.32 12.10
CA LEU A 66 -11.30 12.30 11.07
C LEU A 66 -12.71 12.39 10.49
N GLN A 67 -12.82 12.42 9.18
CA GLN A 67 -14.11 12.43 8.48
C GLN A 67 -13.94 11.79 7.10
N ASP A 68 -14.92 11.02 6.67
CA ASP A 68 -14.96 10.35 5.37
C ASP A 68 -13.70 9.50 5.09
N GLY A 69 -13.17 8.85 6.14
CA GLY A 69 -11.97 8.01 6.05
C GLY A 69 -10.67 8.78 5.85
N LYS A 70 -10.66 10.08 6.15
CA LYS A 70 -9.49 10.97 6.01
C LYS A 70 -9.21 11.74 7.30
N VAL A 71 -7.95 12.12 7.49
CA VAL A 71 -7.58 13.17 8.44
C VAL A 71 -7.93 14.51 7.79
N VAL A 72 -8.90 15.22 8.35
CA VAL A 72 -9.38 16.51 7.82
C VAL A 72 -8.61 17.68 8.41
N ALA A 73 -8.30 17.59 9.71
CA ALA A 73 -7.55 18.62 10.41
C ALA A 73 -6.72 18.02 11.55
N VAL A 74 -5.58 18.65 11.82
CA VAL A 74 -4.75 18.46 13.00
C VAL A 74 -4.43 19.84 13.55
N GLY A 75 -4.63 20.05 14.85
CA GLY A 75 -4.40 21.35 15.47
C GLY A 75 -4.77 21.33 16.94
N ARG A 76 -5.11 22.48 17.49
CA ARG A 76 -5.62 22.65 18.85
C ARG A 76 -7.02 23.25 18.80
N SER A 77 -7.85 22.90 19.76
CA SER A 77 -9.19 23.48 19.93
C SER A 77 -10.04 23.39 18.66
N LEU A 78 -9.97 22.25 17.95
CA LEU A 78 -10.79 22.03 16.77
C LEU A 78 -12.27 21.95 17.15
N GLU A 79 -13.13 22.51 16.31
CA GLU A 79 -14.57 22.35 16.49
C GLU A 79 -15.01 20.96 16.05
N ALA A 80 -15.83 20.32 16.89
CA ALA A 80 -16.42 19.03 16.56
C ALA A 80 -17.66 19.24 15.67
N PRO A 81 -17.80 18.51 14.55
CA PRO A 81 -19.09 18.38 13.89
C PRO A 81 -20.18 17.92 14.87
N ALA A 82 -21.41 18.36 14.68
CA ALA A 82 -22.52 18.09 15.62
C ALA A 82 -22.79 16.58 15.85
N ASP A 83 -22.47 15.77 14.85
CA ASP A 83 -22.62 14.31 14.84
C ASP A 83 -21.31 13.55 15.11
N ALA A 84 -20.25 14.26 15.50
CA ALA A 84 -18.95 13.62 15.74
C ALA A 84 -18.92 12.81 17.03
N THR A 85 -18.30 11.65 16.97
CA THR A 85 -17.83 10.94 18.16
C THR A 85 -16.59 11.63 18.70
N VAL A 86 -16.64 12.12 19.95
CA VAL A 86 -15.48 12.76 20.59
C VAL A 86 -14.76 11.75 21.48
N ILE A 87 -13.44 11.63 21.29
CA ILE A 87 -12.57 10.76 22.08
C ILE A 87 -11.59 11.63 22.87
N ASP A 88 -11.63 11.57 24.20
CA ASP A 88 -10.60 12.17 25.04
C ASP A 88 -9.35 11.30 25.03
N ALA A 89 -8.25 11.85 24.56
CA ALA A 89 -6.94 11.22 24.46
C ALA A 89 -5.91 11.89 25.39
N THR A 90 -6.36 12.51 26.48
CA THR A 90 -5.48 13.09 27.50
C THR A 90 -4.43 12.07 27.96
N GLY A 91 -3.15 12.45 27.88
CA GLY A 91 -2.02 11.59 28.23
C GLY A 91 -1.71 10.48 27.22
N ARG A 92 -2.37 10.47 26.06
CA ARG A 92 -2.16 9.49 24.98
C ARG A 92 -1.45 10.13 23.79
N TRP A 93 -0.92 9.27 22.95
CA TRP A 93 -0.27 9.66 21.70
C TRP A 93 -1.14 9.28 20.50
N VAL A 94 -1.19 10.17 19.53
CA VAL A 94 -1.78 9.90 18.22
C VAL A 94 -0.70 10.01 17.16
N THR A 95 -0.54 8.98 16.37
CA THR A 95 0.47 8.88 15.30
C THR A 95 -0.17 8.39 14.02
N PRO A 96 0.45 8.59 12.85
CA PRO A 96 0.13 7.80 11.67
C PRO A 96 0.26 6.31 12.00
N GLY A 97 -0.56 5.49 11.35
CA GLY A 97 -0.46 4.04 11.50
C GLY A 97 0.90 3.52 11.01
N LEU A 98 1.41 2.50 11.68
CA LEU A 98 2.65 1.86 11.30
C LEU A 98 2.48 1.10 9.98
N ILE A 99 3.51 1.13 9.14
CA ILE A 99 3.59 0.38 7.89
C ILE A 99 4.68 -0.67 8.05
N ASP A 100 4.29 -1.94 8.05
CA ASP A 100 5.23 -3.06 8.06
C ASP A 100 5.57 -3.44 6.61
N VAL A 101 6.79 -3.14 6.20
CA VAL A 101 7.25 -3.38 4.81
C VAL A 101 7.80 -4.79 4.59
N HIS A 102 7.84 -5.62 5.62
CA HIS A 102 8.34 -7.00 5.53
C HIS A 102 7.55 -7.92 6.48
N SER A 103 6.34 -8.26 6.07
CA SER A 103 5.44 -9.13 6.83
C SER A 103 5.32 -10.51 6.19
N HIS A 104 4.93 -11.48 7.03
CA HIS A 104 4.53 -12.81 6.60
C HIS A 104 3.14 -13.18 7.13
N LEU A 105 2.41 -12.22 7.70
CA LEU A 105 1.06 -12.47 8.24
C LEU A 105 0.14 -13.03 7.16
N GLY A 106 -0.65 -14.01 7.54
CA GLY A 106 -1.54 -14.74 6.66
C GLY A 106 -0.87 -15.80 5.78
N VAL A 107 0.45 -15.67 5.50
CA VAL A 107 1.24 -16.68 4.76
C VAL A 107 1.84 -17.69 5.72
N TYR A 108 2.38 -17.24 6.85
CA TYR A 108 2.74 -18.06 8.00
C TYR A 108 1.75 -17.76 9.13
N SER A 109 0.60 -18.42 9.06
CA SER A 109 -0.54 -18.06 9.91
C SER A 109 -0.35 -18.50 11.36
N SER A 110 -0.99 -17.78 12.25
CA SER A 110 -1.04 -18.13 13.68
C SER A 110 -2.16 -19.16 13.98
N PRO A 111 -1.95 -20.10 14.91
CA PRO A 111 -0.69 -20.43 15.56
C PRO A 111 0.29 -21.08 14.59
N GLY A 112 1.60 -20.94 14.83
CA GLY A 112 2.65 -21.55 14.03
C GLY A 112 2.68 -23.07 14.19
N VAL A 113 1.92 -23.78 13.37
CA VAL A 113 1.88 -25.25 13.29
C VAL A 113 2.37 -25.70 11.93
N ASN A 114 2.79 -26.97 11.80
CA ASN A 114 3.33 -27.50 10.55
C ASN A 114 2.40 -27.30 9.34
N ALA A 115 1.08 -27.37 9.53
CA ALA A 115 0.09 -27.13 8.50
C ALA A 115 0.07 -25.69 7.97
N HIS A 116 0.62 -24.73 8.72
CA HIS A 116 0.74 -23.32 8.34
C HIS A 116 2.15 -22.94 7.88
N SER A 117 3.02 -23.90 7.67
CA SER A 117 4.45 -23.71 7.36
C SER A 117 4.79 -23.79 5.87
N ASP A 118 3.83 -23.49 5.00
CA ASP A 118 3.98 -23.57 3.53
C ASP A 118 4.10 -22.19 2.89
N GLY A 119 4.92 -21.34 3.46
CA GLY A 119 5.13 -19.97 2.99
C GLY A 119 6.27 -19.81 2.00
N ASN A 120 6.97 -20.88 1.62
CA ASN A 120 8.07 -20.85 0.65
C ASN A 120 7.72 -21.68 -0.58
N GLU A 121 8.05 -21.16 -1.76
CA GLU A 121 8.19 -21.95 -2.96
C GLU A 121 9.67 -22.19 -3.22
N ALA A 122 10.15 -23.39 -2.96
CA ALA A 122 11.58 -23.73 -3.03
C ALA A 122 11.92 -24.73 -4.14
N THR A 123 11.05 -24.88 -5.14
CA THR A 123 11.22 -25.83 -6.25
C THR A 123 12.31 -25.41 -7.24
N ALA A 124 12.68 -24.13 -7.25
CA ALA A 124 13.74 -23.58 -8.10
C ALA A 124 14.45 -22.41 -7.40
N PRO A 125 15.68 -22.04 -7.82
CA PRO A 125 16.35 -20.85 -7.32
C PRO A 125 15.57 -19.54 -7.58
N VAL A 126 14.74 -19.52 -8.63
CA VAL A 126 13.90 -18.37 -9.00
C VAL A 126 12.48 -18.84 -9.21
N THR A 127 11.58 -18.35 -8.36
CA THR A 127 10.14 -18.60 -8.39
C THR A 127 9.34 -17.30 -8.44
N ALA A 128 9.77 -16.36 -9.29
CA ALA A 128 9.17 -15.02 -9.45
C ALA A 128 7.69 -15.05 -9.90
N ASN A 129 7.23 -16.19 -10.41
CA ASN A 129 5.83 -16.45 -10.80
C ASN A 129 4.90 -16.73 -9.61
N VAL A 130 5.43 -16.96 -8.43
CA VAL A 130 4.65 -17.19 -7.21
C VAL A 130 4.14 -15.84 -6.68
N TRP A 131 2.91 -15.82 -6.19
CA TRP A 131 2.27 -14.63 -5.65
C TRP A 131 1.77 -14.92 -4.23
N ALA A 132 2.35 -14.24 -3.25
CA ALA A 132 2.01 -14.40 -1.83
C ALA A 132 0.52 -14.16 -1.55
N GLU A 133 -0.16 -13.32 -2.34
CA GLU A 133 -1.57 -13.00 -2.16
C GLU A 133 -2.48 -14.23 -2.21
N HIS A 134 -2.09 -15.27 -2.94
CA HIS A 134 -2.86 -16.52 -3.02
C HIS A 134 -2.73 -17.40 -1.78
N SER A 135 -1.71 -17.14 -0.95
CA SER A 135 -1.45 -17.85 0.30
C SER A 135 -1.94 -17.08 1.53
N VAL A 136 -2.41 -15.85 1.35
CA VAL A 136 -2.88 -15.04 2.49
C VAL A 136 -4.20 -15.61 3.03
N TRP A 137 -4.18 -16.01 4.29
CA TRP A 137 -5.37 -16.31 5.06
C TRP A 137 -5.87 -15.06 5.80
N PRO A 138 -6.97 -14.41 5.33
CA PRO A 138 -7.43 -13.13 5.87
C PRO A 138 -7.87 -13.17 7.33
N GLN A 139 -8.22 -14.35 7.85
CA GLN A 139 -8.68 -14.53 9.22
C GLN A 139 -7.54 -14.91 10.19
N ASP A 140 -6.27 -14.85 9.76
CA ASP A 140 -5.13 -15.06 10.65
C ASP A 140 -5.22 -14.13 11.85
N PRO A 141 -5.26 -14.67 13.09
CA PRO A 141 -5.28 -13.86 14.33
C PRO A 141 -4.12 -12.88 14.44
N GLY A 142 -3.01 -13.14 13.74
CA GLY A 142 -1.85 -12.26 13.67
C GLY A 142 -2.17 -10.87 13.15
N PHE A 143 -3.09 -10.75 12.20
CA PHE A 143 -3.54 -9.44 11.69
C PHE A 143 -4.18 -8.59 12.80
N HIS A 144 -5.04 -9.20 13.62
CA HIS A 144 -5.68 -8.50 14.73
C HIS A 144 -4.67 -8.05 15.80
N THR A 145 -3.71 -8.92 16.11
CA THR A 145 -2.64 -8.60 17.08
C THR A 145 -1.75 -7.47 16.57
N ALA A 146 -1.37 -7.51 15.29
CA ALA A 146 -0.58 -6.45 14.66
C ALA A 146 -1.35 -5.11 14.60
N LEU A 147 -2.67 -5.15 14.33
CA LEU A 147 -3.51 -3.96 14.36
C LEU A 147 -3.59 -3.35 15.75
N ALA A 148 -3.74 -4.18 16.79
CA ALA A 148 -3.71 -3.72 18.17
C ALA A 148 -2.36 -3.08 18.55
N GLY A 149 -1.26 -3.47 17.89
CA GLY A 149 0.05 -2.85 17.99
C GLY A 149 0.25 -1.61 17.09
N GLY A 150 -0.79 -1.19 16.35
CA GLY A 150 -0.74 0.02 15.51
C GLY A 150 -0.31 -0.23 14.06
N VAL A 151 -0.11 -1.47 13.62
CA VAL A 151 0.22 -1.78 12.21
C VAL A 151 -1.04 -1.72 11.37
N THR A 152 -1.16 -0.70 10.54
CA THR A 152 -2.35 -0.43 9.71
C THR A 152 -2.20 -0.84 8.25
N SER A 153 -0.97 -1.01 7.78
CA SER A 153 -0.66 -1.47 6.43
C SER A 153 0.58 -2.35 6.48
N LEU A 154 0.65 -3.33 5.60
CA LEU A 154 1.77 -4.26 5.57
C LEU A 154 2.01 -4.79 4.15
N GLN A 155 3.28 -5.03 3.82
CA GLN A 155 3.66 -5.76 2.64
C GLN A 155 3.93 -7.22 3.03
N VAL A 156 3.02 -8.10 2.63
CA VAL A 156 3.15 -9.54 2.84
C VAL A 156 4.00 -10.14 1.75
N LEU A 157 5.04 -10.86 2.14
CA LEU A 157 6.03 -11.48 1.28
C LEU A 157 6.03 -13.00 1.48
N PRO A 158 6.40 -13.79 0.47
CA PRO A 158 6.77 -15.18 0.70
C PRO A 158 8.06 -15.28 1.53
N GLY A 159 8.36 -16.46 2.03
CA GLY A 159 9.58 -16.72 2.79
C GLY A 159 10.87 -16.62 1.96
N SER A 160 12.02 -16.85 2.61
CA SER A 160 13.36 -16.62 2.03
C SER A 160 14.11 -17.94 1.75
N ALA A 161 13.45 -18.96 1.21
CA ALA A 161 14.07 -20.25 0.99
C ALA A 161 14.90 -20.36 -0.31
N ASN A 162 14.76 -19.37 -1.22
CA ASN A 162 15.45 -19.33 -2.50
C ASN A 162 15.90 -17.90 -2.87
N LEU A 163 16.58 -17.74 -4.00
CA LEU A 163 17.12 -16.43 -4.42
C LEU A 163 16.00 -15.44 -4.78
N VAL A 164 14.93 -15.91 -5.41
CA VAL A 164 13.75 -15.10 -5.73
C VAL A 164 12.51 -15.91 -5.36
N GLY A 165 11.88 -15.54 -4.24
CA GLY A 165 10.76 -16.28 -3.66
C GLY A 165 9.39 -15.95 -4.24
N GLY A 166 9.26 -14.83 -4.96
CA GLY A 166 7.99 -14.46 -5.59
C GLY A 166 7.50 -13.06 -5.22
N ARG A 167 6.30 -12.74 -5.69
CA ARG A 167 5.66 -11.44 -5.48
C ARG A 167 5.03 -11.34 -4.11
N GLY A 168 5.26 -10.20 -3.46
CA GLY A 168 4.50 -9.78 -2.30
C GLY A 168 3.18 -9.12 -2.68
N VAL A 169 2.37 -8.82 -1.68
CA VAL A 169 1.16 -8.02 -1.79
C VAL A 169 1.10 -6.98 -0.69
N THR A 170 0.66 -5.77 -1.02
CA THR A 170 0.44 -4.72 -0.02
C THR A 170 -1.01 -4.76 0.43
N LEU A 171 -1.21 -4.91 1.74
CA LEU A 171 -2.51 -5.02 2.38
C LEU A 171 -2.77 -3.84 3.32
N LYS A 172 -4.02 -3.44 3.42
CA LYS A 172 -4.55 -2.70 4.58
C LYS A 172 -4.87 -3.73 5.67
N ASN A 173 -4.46 -3.45 6.88
CA ASN A 173 -4.78 -4.31 8.02
C ASN A 173 -6.21 -4.06 8.51
N VAL A 174 -7.17 -4.54 7.76
CA VAL A 174 -8.61 -4.39 8.01
C VAL A 174 -9.29 -5.75 8.02
N PRO A 175 -10.36 -5.94 8.82
CA PRO A 175 -11.14 -7.17 8.77
C PRO A 175 -11.74 -7.39 7.38
N ALA A 176 -11.49 -8.57 6.81
CA ALA A 176 -12.07 -8.97 5.53
C ALA A 176 -12.18 -10.50 5.43
N THR A 177 -13.03 -10.99 4.54
CA THR A 177 -13.19 -12.42 4.27
C THR A 177 -12.33 -12.91 3.11
N THR A 178 -11.76 -11.98 2.34
CA THR A 178 -10.87 -12.27 1.21
C THR A 178 -9.65 -11.36 1.24
N TYR A 179 -8.53 -11.80 0.68
CA TYR A 179 -7.34 -10.94 0.58
C TYR A 179 -7.58 -9.73 -0.33
N GLN A 180 -8.44 -9.85 -1.36
CA GLN A 180 -8.80 -8.70 -2.19
C GLN A 180 -9.50 -7.60 -1.38
N GLY A 181 -10.29 -7.98 -0.37
CA GLY A 181 -10.91 -7.03 0.56
C GLY A 181 -9.89 -6.29 1.44
N MET A 182 -8.72 -6.87 1.67
CA MET A 182 -7.60 -6.24 2.38
C MET A 182 -6.63 -5.53 1.43
N LYS A 183 -6.59 -5.90 0.15
CA LYS A 183 -5.58 -5.41 -0.79
C LYS A 183 -5.61 -3.89 -0.91
N PHE A 184 -4.46 -3.25 -0.72
CA PHE A 184 -4.37 -1.80 -0.75
C PHE A 184 -4.58 -1.30 -2.20
N PRO A 185 -5.60 -0.47 -2.48
CA PRO A 185 -5.89 -0.02 -3.84
C PRO A 185 -4.71 0.74 -4.47
N GLY A 186 -4.26 0.29 -5.63
CA GLY A 186 -3.20 0.94 -6.38
C GLY A 186 -1.80 0.87 -5.75
N ALA A 187 -1.63 0.15 -4.64
CA ALA A 187 -0.30 -0.01 -4.05
C ALA A 187 0.59 -0.91 -4.90
N PRO A 188 1.90 -0.63 -4.95
CA PRO A 188 2.85 -1.51 -5.59
C PRO A 188 2.97 -2.83 -4.81
N TRP A 189 3.42 -3.84 -5.50
CA TRP A 189 3.84 -5.10 -4.90
C TRP A 189 5.36 -5.22 -4.96
N GLY A 190 5.94 -5.89 -3.97
CA GLY A 190 7.37 -6.16 -3.92
C GLY A 190 7.73 -7.50 -4.54
N LEU A 191 9.02 -7.72 -4.72
CA LEU A 191 9.59 -9.01 -5.08
C LEU A 191 10.48 -9.46 -3.93
N LYS A 192 10.23 -10.65 -3.41
CA LYS A 192 11.07 -11.26 -2.40
C LYS A 192 12.33 -11.85 -3.03
N MET A 193 13.46 -11.38 -2.55
CA MET A 193 14.79 -11.88 -2.90
C MET A 193 15.60 -12.16 -1.62
#